data_5a247835f82b7d2a9488b4b5fe2488e0
#
_entry.id   5a247835f82b7d2a9488b4b5fe2488e0
#
_cell.length_a   1.000
_cell.length_b   1.000
_cell.length_c   1.000
_cell.angle_alpha   90.00
_cell.angle_beta   90.00
_cell.angle_gamma   90.00
#
_symmetry.space_group_name_H-M   'P 1'
#
loop_
_entity.id
_entity.type
_entity.pdbx_description
1 polymer ?
#
loop_
_entity_poly.entity_id
_entity_poly.type
_entity_poly.pdbx_seq_one_letter_code
_entity_poly.pdbx_strand_id
1 'polypeptide(L)'
;MVSTTSQINKVVEFIAVLGDLIILNLCLFFLLFFWEEVFVSLPFSCRVSWMMTSLSLCYLACSASRGRAWNSRAIRADQLVVRVLKNIIIFSVFGACIMAFSGISIISPLFFIIYFFILFVVLSVYRIIIRRLLIDYCAKGKHKSYAVFIGGGDNMRTLYEEMESSLAAIYEVVGYFDVTPNDTFSSQCRYLGNPDNFADFMSGKTSVKHVFCSLAMDEGHYNVPIINYCENHLLYFHGVPNVCKGFPQRIWHSMIGNMPILNLRYEPLSKVENRFLKRLFDIVLSGIFLVTVFPVIYLIVGTIIKLTSPGPVFFKQMRTGLNGREFKCYKFRSMRVNDEADKKQATVDDPRKTKFGNFLRRSNIDELPQFINVFKGEMSIVGPRPHMLAHTETYARLIDKYMVRHFIKPGVTGWAQTHGFRGETKELSQMEGRVQSDIWYMEHWTLLLDLYIIYKTIANVIVGEKNACLLYTSPS
;
A
#
# COMPACT_ATOMS: atom_id res chain seq x y z
N MET A 1 30.84 8.25 -17.18
CA MET A 1 31.36 7.67 -15.92
C MET A 1 30.19 7.53 -14.97
N VAL A 2 29.85 6.32 -14.55
CA VAL A 2 28.79 6.08 -13.56
C VAL A 2 29.27 6.67 -12.22
N SER A 3 28.47 7.50 -11.56
CA SER A 3 28.87 8.15 -10.30
C SER A 3 29.36 7.11 -9.29
N THR A 4 30.36 7.46 -8.48
CA THR A 4 30.93 6.60 -7.43
C THR A 4 29.81 6.08 -6.49
N THR A 5 28.77 6.87 -6.26
CA THR A 5 27.58 6.52 -5.49
C THR A 5 26.74 5.43 -6.18
N SER A 6 26.63 5.47 -7.51
CA SER A 6 25.95 4.42 -8.29
C SER A 6 26.74 3.10 -8.29
N GLN A 7 28.08 3.17 -8.31
CA GLN A 7 28.95 1.99 -8.23
C GLN A 7 28.88 1.34 -6.83
N ILE A 8 28.92 2.15 -5.76
CA ILE A 8 28.80 1.65 -4.39
C ILE A 8 27.42 0.99 -4.20
N ASN A 9 26.36 1.58 -4.72
CA ASN A 9 25.02 0.98 -4.63
C ASN A 9 24.97 -0.38 -5.37
N LYS A 10 25.59 -0.51 -6.53
CA LYS A 10 25.67 -1.79 -7.26
C LYS A 10 26.51 -2.83 -6.52
N VAL A 11 27.62 -2.44 -5.91
CA VAL A 11 28.46 -3.35 -5.11
C VAL A 11 27.71 -3.82 -3.86
N VAL A 12 27.02 -2.92 -3.17
CA VAL A 12 26.20 -3.27 -2.03
C VAL A 12 25.05 -4.20 -2.41
N GLU A 13 24.42 -3.96 -3.55
CA GLU A 13 23.38 -4.82 -4.11
C GLU A 13 23.93 -6.23 -4.39
N PHE A 14 25.07 -6.30 -5.01
CA PHE A 14 25.73 -7.57 -5.30
C PHE A 14 26.07 -8.34 -4.01
N ILE A 15 26.68 -7.67 -3.03
CA ILE A 15 27.01 -8.26 -1.71
C ILE A 15 25.74 -8.74 -1.01
N ALA A 16 24.67 -7.96 -1.06
CA ALA A 16 23.41 -8.30 -0.43
C ALA A 16 22.74 -9.52 -1.07
N VAL A 17 22.74 -9.61 -2.39
CA VAL A 17 22.20 -10.77 -3.13
C VAL A 17 23.08 -12.01 -2.92
N LEU A 18 24.39 -11.84 -2.92
CA LEU A 18 25.33 -12.95 -2.64
C LEU A 18 25.11 -13.52 -1.23
N GLY A 19 24.94 -12.65 -0.26
CA GLY A 19 24.63 -13.07 1.12
C GLY A 19 23.26 -13.76 1.24
N ASP A 20 22.25 -13.30 0.51
CA ASP A 20 20.95 -13.99 0.45
C ASP A 20 21.11 -15.43 -0.07
N LEU A 21 21.91 -15.63 -1.15
CA LEU A 21 22.14 -16.95 -1.71
C LEU A 21 22.91 -17.87 -0.74
N ILE A 22 23.89 -17.33 -0.03
CA ILE A 22 24.62 -18.09 1.01
C ILE A 22 23.68 -18.51 2.11
N ILE A 23 22.86 -17.59 2.62
CA ILE A 23 21.90 -17.86 3.70
C ILE A 23 20.87 -18.92 3.26
N LEU A 24 20.33 -18.79 2.03
CA LEU A 24 19.38 -19.74 1.47
C LEU A 24 19.95 -21.16 1.46
N ASN A 25 21.16 -21.32 0.95
CA ASN A 25 21.80 -22.63 0.85
C ASN A 25 22.23 -23.17 2.22
N LEU A 26 22.71 -22.33 3.14
CA LEU A 26 23.05 -22.73 4.50
C LEU A 26 21.82 -23.16 5.29
N CYS A 27 20.72 -22.41 5.22
CA CYS A 27 19.47 -22.79 5.90
C CYS A 27 18.95 -24.14 5.36
N LEU A 28 19.03 -24.35 4.05
CA LEU A 28 18.61 -25.60 3.44
C LEU A 28 19.52 -26.76 3.89
N PHE A 29 20.83 -26.56 3.86
CA PHE A 29 21.81 -27.56 4.28
C PHE A 29 21.63 -27.98 5.75
N PHE A 30 21.51 -26.99 6.66
CA PHE A 30 21.29 -27.28 8.08
C PHE A 30 19.96 -27.99 8.33
N LEU A 31 18.88 -27.59 7.67
CA LEU A 31 17.60 -28.27 7.81
C LEU A 31 17.65 -29.70 7.30
N LEU A 32 18.28 -29.95 6.15
CA LEU A 32 18.46 -31.29 5.62
C LEU A 32 19.34 -32.17 6.56
N PHE A 33 20.36 -31.57 7.19
CA PHE A 33 21.24 -32.27 8.13
C PHE A 33 20.51 -32.71 9.40
N PHE A 34 19.62 -31.86 9.94
CA PHE A 34 18.86 -32.20 11.16
C PHE A 34 17.60 -33.04 10.89
N TRP A 35 17.21 -33.23 9.65
CA TRP A 35 16.03 -34.03 9.27
C TRP A 35 16.45 -35.45 8.90
N GLU A 36 16.69 -36.30 9.91
CA GLU A 36 17.27 -37.63 9.75
C GLU A 36 16.54 -38.52 8.73
N GLU A 37 15.21 -38.45 8.63
CA GLU A 37 14.42 -39.25 7.69
C GLU A 37 14.75 -38.94 6.21
N VAL A 38 15.18 -37.74 5.90
CA VAL A 38 15.55 -37.29 4.54
C VAL A 38 17.01 -37.59 4.25
N PHE A 39 17.85 -37.57 5.28
CA PHE A 39 19.30 -37.73 5.14
C PHE A 39 19.71 -39.17 4.79
N VAL A 40 18.97 -40.18 5.31
CA VAL A 40 19.26 -41.60 5.08
C VAL A 40 18.87 -42.09 3.69
N SER A 41 17.89 -41.47 3.03
CA SER A 41 17.30 -41.95 1.78
C SER A 41 17.85 -41.30 0.50
N LEU A 42 18.67 -40.24 0.62
CA LEU A 42 19.22 -39.53 -0.53
C LEU A 42 20.73 -39.72 -0.62
N PRO A 43 21.27 -40.27 -1.74
CA PRO A 43 22.71 -40.16 -2.02
C PRO A 43 23.05 -38.66 -2.15
N PHE A 44 23.85 -38.18 -1.21
CA PHE A 44 24.10 -36.76 -0.90
C PHE A 44 24.65 -35.92 -2.07
N SER A 45 25.12 -36.53 -3.16
CA SER A 45 25.91 -35.79 -4.14
C SER A 45 25.13 -35.12 -5.28
N CYS A 46 24.17 -35.78 -5.91
CA CYS A 46 23.53 -35.20 -7.11
C CYS A 46 22.21 -34.49 -6.86
N ARG A 47 21.30 -35.04 -6.08
CA ARG A 47 19.94 -34.50 -5.92
C ARG A 47 19.91 -33.27 -5.03
N VAL A 48 20.69 -33.24 -3.95
CA VAL A 48 20.81 -32.05 -3.05
C VAL A 48 21.46 -30.88 -3.79
N SER A 49 22.51 -31.14 -4.58
CA SER A 49 23.15 -30.12 -5.39
C SER A 49 22.19 -29.52 -6.44
N TRP A 50 21.42 -30.38 -7.10
CA TRP A 50 20.40 -29.92 -8.07
C TRP A 50 19.31 -29.09 -7.38
N MET A 51 18.86 -29.48 -6.21
CA MET A 51 17.89 -28.76 -5.40
C MET A 51 18.42 -27.37 -4.97
N MET A 52 19.66 -27.31 -4.47
CA MET A 52 20.31 -26.05 -4.10
C MET A 52 20.45 -25.09 -5.29
N THR A 53 20.89 -25.61 -6.43
CA THR A 53 21.07 -24.78 -7.64
C THR A 53 19.74 -24.29 -8.21
N SER A 54 18.72 -25.14 -8.30
CA SER A 54 17.41 -24.77 -8.83
C SER A 54 16.67 -23.76 -7.94
N LEU A 55 16.74 -23.90 -6.60
CA LEU A 55 16.21 -22.94 -5.66
C LEU A 55 16.98 -21.60 -5.72
N SER A 56 18.30 -21.64 -5.84
CA SER A 56 19.12 -20.45 -5.97
C SER A 56 18.78 -19.67 -7.26
N LEU A 57 18.61 -20.34 -8.40
CA LEU A 57 18.18 -19.73 -9.65
C LEU A 57 16.77 -19.16 -9.56
N CYS A 58 15.84 -19.89 -8.94
CA CYS A 58 14.48 -19.43 -8.70
C CYS A 58 14.47 -18.15 -7.83
N TYR A 59 15.25 -18.13 -6.75
CA TYR A 59 15.38 -16.96 -5.89
C TYR A 59 15.93 -15.75 -6.64
N LEU A 60 16.97 -15.94 -7.47
CA LEU A 60 17.53 -14.90 -8.30
C LEU A 60 16.50 -14.35 -9.30
N ALA A 61 15.73 -15.21 -9.96
CA ALA A 61 14.67 -14.80 -10.89
C ALA A 61 13.58 -13.99 -10.16
N CYS A 62 13.14 -14.45 -8.98
CA CYS A 62 12.17 -13.74 -8.14
C CYS A 62 12.70 -12.40 -7.63
N SER A 63 13.99 -12.30 -7.31
CA SER A 63 14.60 -11.06 -6.84
C SER A 63 14.85 -10.06 -7.97
N ALA A 64 15.25 -10.51 -9.15
CA ALA A 64 15.51 -9.68 -10.32
C ALA A 64 14.24 -9.04 -10.89
N SER A 65 13.12 -9.74 -10.88
CA SER A 65 11.83 -9.27 -11.42
C SER A 65 11.26 -8.05 -10.71
N ARG A 66 11.74 -7.70 -9.51
CA ARG A 66 11.21 -6.61 -8.68
C ARG A 66 11.98 -5.31 -8.69
N GLY A 67 12.97 -5.19 -9.57
CA GLY A 67 13.66 -3.94 -9.83
C GLY A 67 14.56 -3.45 -8.69
N ARG A 68 15.40 -2.48 -9.04
CA ARG A 68 16.50 -1.88 -8.26
C ARG A 68 16.13 -1.21 -6.92
N ALA A 69 14.89 -1.37 -6.45
CA ALA A 69 14.37 -0.73 -5.25
C ALA A 69 14.91 -1.30 -3.90
N TRP A 70 15.81 -2.28 -3.94
CA TRP A 70 16.38 -2.92 -2.74
C TRP A 70 17.38 -2.04 -1.98
N ASN A 71 17.94 -1.04 -2.65
CA ASN A 71 19.06 -0.25 -2.14
C ASN A 71 18.74 1.18 -1.76
N SER A 72 17.47 1.56 -1.67
CA SER A 72 17.16 2.89 -1.19
C SER A 72 17.46 2.94 0.31
N ARG A 73 18.56 3.63 0.65
CA ARG A 73 18.99 3.93 2.02
C ARG A 73 17.90 4.62 2.84
N ALA A 74 16.96 5.24 2.15
CA ALA A 74 15.78 5.91 2.69
C ALA A 74 14.65 4.96 3.12
N ILE A 75 14.76 3.63 2.88
CA ILE A 75 13.68 2.70 3.23
C ILE A 75 13.70 2.44 4.74
N ARG A 76 12.55 2.58 5.39
CA ARG A 76 12.36 2.26 6.81
C ARG A 76 12.50 0.75 7.04
N ALA A 77 12.94 0.35 8.26
CA ALA A 77 13.17 -1.06 8.59
C ALA A 77 11.90 -1.92 8.47
N ASP A 78 10.73 -1.38 8.82
CA ASP A 78 9.44 -2.03 8.68
C ASP A 78 9.11 -2.35 7.20
N GLN A 79 9.35 -1.41 6.30
CA GLN A 79 9.15 -1.61 4.86
C GLN A 79 10.11 -2.65 4.27
N LEU A 80 11.33 -2.73 4.81
CA LEU A 80 12.32 -3.73 4.40
C LEU A 80 11.82 -5.14 4.73
N VAL A 81 11.36 -5.38 5.97
CA VAL A 81 10.81 -6.67 6.40
C VAL A 81 9.60 -7.08 5.55
N VAL A 82 8.69 -6.16 5.27
CA VAL A 82 7.53 -6.42 4.38
C VAL A 82 7.98 -6.81 2.97
N ARG A 83 9.04 -6.20 2.45
CA ARG A 83 9.59 -6.57 1.13
C ARG A 83 10.20 -7.96 1.13
N VAL A 84 10.97 -8.31 2.18
CA VAL A 84 11.51 -9.66 2.34
C VAL A 84 10.37 -10.68 2.39
N LEU A 85 9.32 -10.41 3.18
CA LEU A 85 8.15 -11.28 3.27
C LEU A 85 7.49 -11.51 1.91
N LYS A 86 7.22 -10.44 1.15
CA LYS A 86 6.65 -10.54 -0.20
C LYS A 86 7.52 -11.35 -1.14
N ASN A 87 8.84 -11.22 -1.05
CA ASN A 87 9.77 -11.98 -1.88
C ASN A 87 9.73 -13.47 -1.53
N ILE A 88 9.73 -13.79 -0.24
CA ILE A 88 9.69 -15.18 0.23
C ILE A 88 8.36 -15.84 -0.11
N ILE A 89 7.22 -15.15 0.00
CA ILE A 89 5.91 -15.70 -0.40
C ILE A 89 5.92 -16.11 -1.87
N ILE A 90 6.42 -15.27 -2.77
CA ILE A 90 6.47 -15.61 -4.19
C ILE A 90 7.50 -16.73 -4.43
N PHE A 91 8.66 -16.63 -3.80
CA PHE A 91 9.69 -17.67 -3.87
C PHE A 91 9.17 -19.01 -3.33
N SER A 92 8.37 -19.03 -2.26
CA SER A 92 7.80 -20.27 -1.70
C SER A 92 6.86 -20.97 -2.67
N VAL A 93 6.04 -20.22 -3.42
CA VAL A 93 5.14 -20.80 -4.42
C VAL A 93 5.94 -21.45 -5.55
N PHE A 94 6.90 -20.74 -6.14
CA PHE A 94 7.73 -21.27 -7.21
C PHE A 94 8.68 -22.39 -6.72
N GLY A 95 9.24 -22.21 -5.52
CA GLY A 95 10.10 -23.22 -4.89
C GLY A 95 9.35 -24.52 -4.60
N ALA A 96 8.12 -24.46 -4.10
CA ALA A 96 7.30 -25.62 -3.89
C ALA A 96 6.97 -26.35 -5.20
N CYS A 97 6.68 -25.62 -6.29
CA CYS A 97 6.49 -26.21 -7.62
C CYS A 97 7.76 -26.92 -8.10
N ILE A 98 8.93 -26.29 -8.01
CA ILE A 98 10.21 -26.90 -8.43
C ILE A 98 10.47 -28.18 -7.65
N MET A 99 10.19 -28.18 -6.35
CA MET A 99 10.37 -29.35 -5.49
C MET A 99 9.38 -30.47 -5.83
N ALA A 100 8.11 -30.15 -6.08
CA ALA A 100 7.11 -31.13 -6.49
C ALA A 100 7.51 -31.85 -7.81
N PHE A 101 8.07 -31.12 -8.77
CA PHE A 101 8.56 -31.66 -10.05
C PHE A 101 9.90 -32.37 -9.94
N SER A 102 10.66 -32.20 -8.86
CA SER A 102 11.98 -32.84 -8.67
C SER A 102 11.89 -34.34 -8.36
N GLY A 103 10.68 -34.88 -8.15
CA GLY A 103 10.48 -36.31 -7.82
C GLY A 103 10.98 -36.69 -6.40
N ILE A 104 11.27 -35.71 -5.54
CA ILE A 104 11.66 -35.93 -4.16
C ILE A 104 10.39 -36.04 -3.30
N SER A 105 9.72 -37.17 -3.39
CA SER A 105 8.44 -37.44 -2.70
C SER A 105 8.55 -37.59 -1.17
N ILE A 106 9.76 -37.55 -0.62
CA ILE A 106 10.05 -37.86 0.78
C ILE A 106 10.02 -36.61 1.68
N ILE A 107 9.98 -35.41 1.09
CA ILE A 107 10.02 -34.18 1.88
C ILE A 107 8.58 -33.79 2.29
N SER A 108 8.33 -33.81 3.62
CA SER A 108 7.01 -33.47 4.16
C SER A 108 6.66 -31.99 3.92
N PRO A 109 5.36 -31.62 3.75
CA PRO A 109 4.96 -30.23 3.66
C PRO A 109 5.41 -29.37 4.85
N LEU A 110 5.58 -30.00 6.03
CA LEU A 110 6.06 -29.33 7.25
C LEU A 110 7.50 -28.83 7.09
N PHE A 111 8.38 -29.59 6.42
CA PHE A 111 9.75 -29.20 6.12
C PHE A 111 9.77 -27.86 5.35
N PHE A 112 8.92 -27.70 4.35
CA PHE A 112 8.85 -26.44 3.57
C PHE A 112 8.38 -25.26 4.39
N ILE A 113 7.36 -25.44 5.23
CA ILE A 113 6.85 -24.37 6.10
C ILE A 113 7.97 -23.92 7.04
N ILE A 114 8.68 -24.86 7.66
CA ILE A 114 9.79 -24.55 8.57
C ILE A 114 10.94 -23.87 7.81
N TYR A 115 11.32 -24.37 6.63
CA TYR A 115 12.37 -23.79 5.81
C TYR A 115 12.10 -22.34 5.43
N PHE A 116 10.91 -22.05 4.88
CA PHE A 116 10.56 -20.69 4.48
C PHE A 116 10.39 -19.74 5.66
N PHE A 117 9.93 -20.25 6.80
CA PHE A 117 9.84 -19.46 8.02
C PHE A 117 11.24 -19.08 8.56
N ILE A 118 12.14 -20.05 8.67
CA ILE A 118 13.54 -19.79 9.11
C ILE A 118 14.21 -18.84 8.12
N LEU A 119 14.05 -19.08 6.82
CA LEU A 119 14.61 -18.22 5.78
C LEU A 119 14.10 -16.78 5.89
N PHE A 120 12.81 -16.59 6.17
CA PHE A 120 12.23 -15.25 6.40
C PHE A 120 12.89 -14.54 7.58
N VAL A 121 13.02 -15.22 8.71
CA VAL A 121 13.61 -14.64 9.92
C VAL A 121 15.08 -14.27 9.67
N VAL A 122 15.87 -15.22 9.16
CA VAL A 122 17.32 -15.02 8.96
C VAL A 122 17.58 -13.93 7.91
N LEU A 123 16.88 -13.92 6.79
CA LEU A 123 17.02 -12.88 5.79
C LEU A 123 16.58 -11.51 6.28
N SER A 124 15.52 -11.44 7.09
CA SER A 124 15.07 -10.17 7.69
C SER A 124 16.12 -9.59 8.62
N VAL A 125 16.69 -10.40 9.50
CA VAL A 125 17.77 -10.00 10.41
C VAL A 125 19.01 -9.58 9.61
N TYR A 126 19.45 -10.37 8.66
CA TYR A 126 20.57 -10.07 7.78
C TYR A 126 20.41 -8.72 7.07
N ARG A 127 19.24 -8.46 6.50
CA ARG A 127 18.95 -7.19 5.82
C ARG A 127 18.94 -5.99 6.75
N ILE A 128 18.42 -6.15 7.97
CA ILE A 128 18.47 -5.10 8.99
C ILE A 128 19.92 -4.80 9.40
N ILE A 129 20.75 -5.84 9.57
CA ILE A 129 22.17 -5.69 9.93
C ILE A 129 22.92 -4.96 8.80
N ILE A 130 22.78 -5.40 7.54
CA ILE A 130 23.42 -4.69 6.40
C ILE A 130 22.99 -3.24 6.35
N ARG A 131 21.68 -2.96 6.53
CA ARG A 131 21.17 -1.59 6.54
C ARG A 131 21.84 -0.75 7.63
N ARG A 132 21.95 -1.27 8.86
CA ARG A 132 22.64 -0.58 9.97
C ARG A 132 24.11 -0.31 9.64
N LEU A 133 24.83 -1.32 9.18
CA LEU A 133 26.22 -1.17 8.78
C LEU A 133 26.42 -0.13 7.68
N LEU A 134 25.51 -0.06 6.72
CA LEU A 134 25.54 0.96 5.65
C LEU A 134 25.28 2.37 6.18
N ILE A 135 24.34 2.53 7.11
CA ILE A 135 24.06 3.80 7.75
C ILE A 135 25.29 4.27 8.54
N ASP A 136 25.86 3.39 9.36
CA ASP A 136 27.05 3.69 10.19
C ASP A 136 28.28 4.00 9.32
N TYR A 137 28.44 3.29 8.20
CA TYR A 137 29.52 3.53 7.24
C TYR A 137 29.38 4.91 6.57
N CYS A 138 28.15 5.31 6.20
CA CYS A 138 27.86 6.62 5.63
C CYS A 138 27.98 7.73 6.68
N ALA A 139 27.57 7.50 7.91
CA ALA A 139 27.66 8.46 9.02
C ALA A 139 29.12 8.85 9.34
N LYS A 140 30.08 7.94 9.10
CA LYS A 140 31.52 8.20 9.28
C LYS A 140 32.12 9.13 8.21
N GLY A 141 31.31 9.75 7.36
CA GLY A 141 31.70 10.87 6.49
C GLY A 141 32.53 10.56 5.25
N LYS A 142 32.89 9.28 5.01
CA LYS A 142 33.81 8.91 3.92
C LYS A 142 33.20 9.00 2.50
N HIS A 143 31.86 9.19 2.36
CA HIS A 143 31.16 9.16 1.06
C HIS A 143 29.97 10.13 1.00
N LYS A 144 30.02 11.25 1.70
CA LYS A 144 29.06 12.33 1.48
C LYS A 144 29.34 13.00 0.13
N SER A 145 28.31 13.19 -0.66
CA SER A 145 28.39 13.96 -1.91
C SER A 145 28.00 15.40 -1.62
N TYR A 146 28.88 16.33 -1.97
CA TYR A 146 28.58 17.74 -1.82
C TYR A 146 27.56 18.19 -2.85
N ALA A 147 26.57 18.94 -2.37
CA ALA A 147 25.46 19.48 -3.15
C ALA A 147 25.36 21.00 -2.98
N VAL A 148 24.87 21.67 -4.01
CA VAL A 148 24.53 23.09 -3.99
C VAL A 148 23.09 23.24 -4.42
N PHE A 149 22.37 24.14 -3.77
CA PHE A 149 21.00 24.47 -4.08
C PHE A 149 20.90 25.75 -4.92
N ILE A 150 19.93 25.80 -5.82
CA ILE A 150 19.60 26.97 -6.62
C ILE A 150 18.11 27.25 -6.43
N GLY A 151 17.79 28.40 -5.82
CA GLY A 151 16.49 28.77 -5.29
C GLY A 151 16.36 28.49 -3.79
N GLY A 152 15.82 29.44 -3.05
CA GLY A 152 15.61 29.39 -1.58
C GLY A 152 14.13 29.26 -1.18
N GLY A 153 13.28 28.69 -2.06
CA GLY A 153 11.85 28.56 -1.80
C GLY A 153 11.51 27.48 -0.76
N ASP A 154 10.24 27.44 -0.33
CA ASP A 154 9.76 26.53 0.72
C ASP A 154 9.98 25.03 0.37
N ASN A 155 9.94 24.68 -0.93
CA ASN A 155 10.23 23.34 -1.41
C ASN A 155 11.71 22.94 -1.21
N MET A 156 12.64 23.89 -1.38
CA MET A 156 14.05 23.65 -1.15
C MET A 156 14.36 23.53 0.34
N ARG A 157 13.70 24.34 1.17
CA ARG A 157 13.78 24.22 2.62
C ARG A 157 13.29 22.84 3.09
N THR A 158 12.12 22.41 2.63
CA THR A 158 11.60 21.06 2.95
C THR A 158 12.56 19.96 2.49
N LEU A 159 13.15 20.09 1.29
CA LEU A 159 14.15 19.16 0.79
C LEU A 159 15.41 19.15 1.68
N TYR A 160 15.86 20.32 2.13
CA TYR A 160 16.99 20.46 3.05
C TYR A 160 16.73 19.75 4.39
N GLU A 161 15.58 20.02 5.00
CA GLU A 161 15.14 19.40 6.25
C GLU A 161 15.01 17.87 6.13
N GLU A 162 14.47 17.36 5.01
CA GLU A 162 14.41 15.93 4.72
C GLU A 162 15.80 15.31 4.51
N MET A 163 16.72 16.03 3.86
CA MET A 163 18.11 15.57 3.69
C MET A 163 18.86 15.54 5.02
N GLU A 164 18.66 16.52 5.89
CA GLU A 164 19.31 16.59 7.19
C GLU A 164 18.74 15.60 8.21
N SER A 165 17.43 15.41 8.24
CA SER A 165 16.74 14.46 9.12
C SER A 165 16.95 13.00 8.73
N SER A 166 17.37 12.74 7.49
CA SER A 166 17.62 11.39 7.01
C SER A 166 18.84 10.80 7.69
N LEU A 167 18.66 9.71 8.48
CA LEU A 167 19.74 8.94 9.10
C LEU A 167 20.83 8.46 8.10
N ALA A 168 20.57 8.58 6.81
CA ALA A 168 21.48 8.23 5.72
C ALA A 168 21.83 9.46 4.87
N ALA A 169 22.13 10.62 5.49
CA ALA A 169 22.48 11.84 4.79
C ALA A 169 23.56 11.57 3.73
N ILE A 170 23.11 11.43 2.48
CA ILE A 170 23.97 11.14 1.32
C ILE A 170 24.61 12.45 0.83
N TYR A 171 23.91 13.56 1.03
CA TYR A 171 24.29 14.87 0.54
C TYR A 171 24.69 15.78 1.71
N GLU A 172 25.76 16.52 1.51
CA GLU A 172 26.15 17.65 2.34
C GLU A 172 25.94 18.92 1.54
N VAL A 173 24.97 19.75 1.96
CA VAL A 173 24.62 20.97 1.24
C VAL A 173 25.61 22.07 1.64
N VAL A 174 26.37 22.57 0.67
CA VAL A 174 27.39 23.62 0.87
C VAL A 174 26.74 24.98 1.07
N GLY A 175 25.60 25.22 0.41
CA GLY A 175 24.85 26.45 0.46
C GLY A 175 23.86 26.56 -0.70
N TYR A 176 23.21 27.72 -0.80
CA TYR A 176 22.24 27.98 -1.86
C TYR A 176 22.47 29.32 -2.55
N PHE A 177 22.09 29.39 -3.83
CA PHE A 177 22.00 30.58 -4.66
C PHE A 177 20.55 30.98 -4.83
N ASP A 178 20.25 32.28 -4.76
CA ASP A 178 18.94 32.80 -5.11
C ASP A 178 19.08 34.24 -5.59
N VAL A 179 18.07 34.74 -6.31
CA VAL A 179 18.02 36.15 -6.76
C VAL A 179 17.98 37.11 -5.56
N THR A 180 17.22 36.72 -4.55
CA THR A 180 17.11 37.43 -3.27
C THR A 180 17.34 36.46 -2.11
N PRO A 181 18.13 36.87 -1.08
CA PRO A 181 18.32 36.01 0.08
C PRO A 181 16.97 35.76 0.80
N ASN A 182 16.72 34.53 1.17
CA ASN A 182 15.55 34.14 1.98
C ASN A 182 16.00 34.08 3.45
N ASP A 183 15.55 34.99 4.29
CA ASP A 183 15.99 35.12 5.70
C ASP A 183 15.71 33.85 6.51
N THR A 184 14.57 33.20 6.26
CA THR A 184 14.21 31.97 6.96
C THR A 184 15.08 30.78 6.56
N PHE A 185 15.51 30.71 5.31
CA PHE A 185 16.39 29.62 4.82
C PHE A 185 17.87 29.93 5.10
N SER A 186 18.26 31.19 5.10
CA SER A 186 19.63 31.64 5.42
C SER A 186 20.07 31.30 6.85
N SER A 187 19.12 31.11 7.77
CA SER A 187 19.43 30.67 9.15
C SER A 187 19.87 29.19 9.22
N GLN A 188 19.49 28.38 8.24
CA GLN A 188 19.76 26.93 8.20
C GLN A 188 20.84 26.59 7.16
N CYS A 189 20.82 27.23 6.00
CA CYS A 189 21.71 26.99 4.89
C CYS A 189 22.40 28.26 4.43
N ARG A 190 23.71 28.19 4.16
CA ARG A 190 24.52 29.39 3.82
C ARG A 190 24.10 29.94 2.46
N TYR A 191 23.76 31.23 2.41
CA TYR A 191 23.58 31.97 1.17
C TYR A 191 24.92 32.18 0.45
N LEU A 192 25.01 31.87 -0.83
CA LEU A 192 26.22 31.88 -1.65
C LEU A 192 26.25 33.07 -2.64
N GLY A 193 25.10 33.68 -2.93
CA GLY A 193 24.96 34.78 -3.87
C GLY A 193 23.89 34.56 -4.94
N ASN A 194 23.94 35.42 -5.97
CA ASN A 194 23.04 35.34 -7.12
C ASN A 194 23.38 34.13 -8.01
N PRO A 195 22.40 33.49 -8.67
CA PRO A 195 22.63 32.42 -9.65
C PRO A 195 23.63 32.76 -10.76
N ASP A 196 23.77 34.02 -11.15
CA ASP A 196 24.77 34.46 -12.13
C ASP A 196 26.22 34.14 -11.70
N ASN A 197 26.50 34.18 -10.39
CA ASN A 197 27.83 33.87 -9.84
C ASN A 197 28.07 32.38 -9.63
N PHE A 198 27.15 31.51 -10.08
CA PHE A 198 27.25 30.07 -9.89
C PHE A 198 28.50 29.48 -10.58
N ALA A 199 28.76 29.85 -11.82
CA ALA A 199 29.90 29.36 -12.58
C ALA A 199 31.25 29.72 -11.93
N ASP A 200 31.37 30.96 -11.46
CA ASP A 200 32.59 31.47 -10.78
C ASP A 200 32.84 30.75 -9.45
N PHE A 201 31.77 30.55 -8.69
CA PHE A 201 31.86 29.80 -7.42
C PHE A 201 32.27 28.34 -7.66
N MET A 202 31.73 27.70 -8.68
CA MET A 202 32.02 26.31 -8.99
C MET A 202 33.42 26.09 -9.56
N SER A 203 34.00 27.08 -10.24
CA SER A 203 35.38 26.98 -10.80
C SER A 203 36.44 26.82 -9.70
N GLY A 204 36.17 27.29 -8.47
CA GLY A 204 37.06 27.13 -7.32
C GLY A 204 36.80 25.89 -6.45
N LYS A 205 35.73 25.09 -6.69
CA LYS A 205 35.33 23.98 -5.85
C LYS A 205 35.11 22.68 -6.61
N THR A 206 36.11 21.86 -6.66
CA THR A 206 36.10 20.54 -7.34
C THR A 206 35.32 19.45 -6.60
N SER A 207 34.86 19.69 -5.36
CA SER A 207 34.21 18.65 -4.53
C SER A 207 32.70 18.54 -4.75
N VAL A 208 32.03 19.60 -5.24
CA VAL A 208 30.58 19.60 -5.49
C VAL A 208 30.28 18.75 -6.74
N LYS A 209 29.31 17.86 -6.62
CA LYS A 209 28.88 16.96 -7.73
C LYS A 209 27.40 17.04 -8.06
N HIS A 210 26.58 17.57 -7.15
CA HIS A 210 25.13 17.61 -7.30
C HIS A 210 24.62 19.04 -7.20
N VAL A 211 23.74 19.41 -8.11
CA VAL A 211 23.07 20.71 -8.15
C VAL A 211 21.57 20.48 -8.13
N PHE A 212 20.88 20.98 -7.12
CA PHE A 212 19.42 20.93 -7.01
C PHE A 212 18.85 22.30 -7.33
N CYS A 213 17.98 22.40 -8.32
CA CYS A 213 17.45 23.68 -8.79
C CYS A 213 15.93 23.70 -8.69
N SER A 214 15.39 24.74 -8.04
CA SER A 214 13.95 24.97 -7.91
C SER A 214 13.48 26.29 -8.53
N LEU A 215 14.32 26.94 -9.32
CA LEU A 215 13.91 28.15 -10.03
C LEU A 215 12.71 27.87 -10.95
N ALA A 216 11.80 28.83 -11.00
CA ALA A 216 10.62 28.72 -11.84
C ALA A 216 11.00 28.57 -13.31
N MET A 217 10.17 27.87 -14.10
CA MET A 217 10.44 27.72 -15.55
C MET A 217 10.46 29.04 -16.31
N ASP A 218 9.79 30.06 -15.79
CA ASP A 218 9.80 31.44 -16.32
C ASP A 218 11.16 32.15 -16.17
N GLU A 219 12.05 31.61 -15.32
CA GLU A 219 13.43 32.06 -15.12
C GLU A 219 14.43 31.29 -16.00
N GLY A 220 14.02 30.95 -17.22
CA GLY A 220 14.85 30.18 -18.16
C GLY A 220 16.20 30.80 -18.48
N HIS A 221 16.36 32.11 -18.32
CA HIS A 221 17.63 32.80 -18.47
C HIS A 221 18.68 32.37 -17.44
N TYR A 222 18.30 31.92 -16.24
CA TYR A 222 19.20 31.33 -15.25
C TYR A 222 19.35 29.82 -15.44
N ASN A 223 18.25 29.12 -15.72
CA ASN A 223 18.24 27.66 -15.74
C ASN A 223 19.11 27.09 -16.88
N VAL A 224 19.00 27.64 -18.11
CA VAL A 224 19.72 27.11 -19.27
C VAL A 224 21.26 27.22 -19.11
N PRO A 225 21.84 28.38 -18.72
CA PRO A 225 23.27 28.48 -18.46
C PRO A 225 23.77 27.49 -17.39
N ILE A 226 23.00 27.33 -16.31
CA ILE A 226 23.33 26.42 -15.20
C ILE A 226 23.33 24.96 -15.66
N ILE A 227 22.30 24.55 -16.42
CA ILE A 227 22.22 23.19 -16.98
C ILE A 227 23.42 22.95 -17.90
N ASN A 228 23.69 23.86 -18.82
CA ASN A 228 24.84 23.73 -19.74
C ASN A 228 26.17 23.67 -18.97
N TYR A 229 26.33 24.49 -17.93
CA TYR A 229 27.51 24.42 -17.07
C TYR A 229 27.62 23.04 -16.40
N CYS A 230 26.53 22.52 -15.82
CA CYS A 230 26.51 21.22 -15.17
C CYS A 230 26.90 20.09 -16.13
N GLU A 231 26.34 20.09 -17.34
CA GLU A 231 26.63 19.07 -18.35
C GLU A 231 28.08 19.11 -18.80
N ASN A 232 28.65 20.32 -19.07
CA ASN A 232 30.02 20.51 -19.49
C ASN A 232 31.06 20.13 -18.41
N HIS A 233 30.68 20.23 -17.12
CA HIS A 233 31.57 19.93 -15.98
C HIS A 233 31.25 18.63 -15.26
N LEU A 234 30.41 17.74 -15.85
CA LEU A 234 30.02 16.43 -15.31
C LEU A 234 29.36 16.52 -13.91
N LEU A 235 28.56 17.57 -13.68
CA LEU A 235 27.74 17.75 -12.48
C LEU A 235 26.36 17.15 -12.71
N TYR A 236 25.79 16.55 -11.66
CA TYR A 236 24.43 16.01 -11.72
C TYR A 236 23.42 17.11 -11.42
N PHE A 237 22.67 17.51 -12.43
CA PHE A 237 21.57 18.47 -12.29
C PHE A 237 20.28 17.76 -11.87
N HIS A 238 19.58 18.29 -10.86
CA HIS A 238 18.31 17.81 -10.32
C HIS A 238 17.30 18.94 -10.29
N GLY A 239 16.26 18.89 -11.11
CA GLY A 239 15.15 19.82 -11.05
C GLY A 239 14.23 19.48 -9.88
N VAL A 240 13.97 20.44 -8.98
CA VAL A 240 13.05 20.32 -7.85
C VAL A 240 11.79 21.13 -8.18
N PRO A 241 10.67 20.49 -8.50
CA PRO A 241 9.47 21.21 -8.92
C PRO A 241 8.86 22.02 -7.76
N ASN A 242 8.49 23.26 -8.04
CA ASN A 242 7.82 24.13 -7.06
C ASN A 242 6.31 23.84 -7.04
N VAL A 243 5.93 22.70 -6.51
CA VAL A 243 4.54 22.20 -6.56
C VAL A 243 3.76 22.55 -5.30
N CYS A 244 4.43 23.01 -4.23
CA CYS A 244 3.81 23.15 -2.91
C CYS A 244 2.82 24.32 -2.81
N LYS A 245 2.92 25.37 -3.64
CA LYS A 245 2.10 26.58 -3.51
C LYS A 245 0.64 26.47 -4.00
N GLY A 246 0.26 25.37 -4.67
CA GLY A 246 -1.12 25.23 -5.21
C GLY A 246 -1.85 23.97 -4.78
N PHE A 247 -1.21 23.06 -4.08
CA PHE A 247 -1.79 21.74 -3.77
C PHE A 247 -1.72 21.45 -2.27
N PRO A 248 -2.86 21.36 -1.58
CA PRO A 248 -2.92 21.14 -0.13
C PRO A 248 -2.63 19.70 0.30
N GLN A 249 -2.22 18.81 -0.60
CA GLN A 249 -2.05 17.38 -0.34
C GLN A 249 -0.72 16.84 -0.91
N ARG A 250 -0.26 15.70 -0.39
CA ARG A 250 0.90 14.98 -0.92
C ARG A 250 0.69 14.63 -2.38
N ILE A 251 1.62 15.07 -3.22
CA ILE A 251 1.57 14.84 -4.66
C ILE A 251 2.37 13.60 -4.99
N TRP A 252 1.80 12.75 -5.84
CA TRP A 252 2.47 11.57 -6.37
C TRP A 252 2.80 11.79 -7.83
N HIS A 253 4.03 11.47 -8.21
CA HIS A 253 4.44 11.53 -9.60
C HIS A 253 4.21 10.18 -10.30
N SER A 254 3.74 10.22 -11.52
CA SER A 254 3.69 9.11 -12.45
C SER A 254 4.25 9.54 -13.79
N MET A 255 4.54 8.59 -14.68
CA MET A 255 5.02 8.87 -16.02
C MET A 255 3.99 8.41 -17.04
N ILE A 256 3.71 9.24 -18.04
CA ILE A 256 3.02 8.83 -19.27
C ILE A 256 4.01 8.99 -20.41
N GLY A 257 4.55 7.87 -20.89
CA GLY A 257 5.70 7.89 -21.78
C GLY A 257 6.90 8.55 -21.08
N ASN A 258 7.41 9.65 -21.64
CA ASN A 258 8.51 10.42 -21.05
C ASN A 258 8.04 11.66 -20.26
N MET A 259 6.72 11.87 -20.11
CA MET A 259 6.19 13.06 -19.45
C MET A 259 5.83 12.75 -18.00
N PRO A 260 6.44 13.44 -17.00
CA PRO A 260 6.05 13.31 -15.61
C PRO A 260 4.69 13.96 -15.38
N ILE A 261 3.79 13.24 -14.71
CA ILE A 261 2.46 13.72 -14.32
C ILE A 261 2.33 13.71 -12.81
N LEU A 262 1.74 14.77 -12.28
CA LEU A 262 1.47 14.94 -10.87
C LEU A 262 0.06 14.46 -10.55
N ASN A 263 -0.03 13.45 -9.69
CA ASN A 263 -1.31 12.91 -9.21
C ASN A 263 -1.59 13.44 -7.81
N LEU A 264 -2.81 13.92 -7.60
CA LEU A 264 -3.26 14.47 -6.31
C LEU A 264 -3.43 13.38 -5.24
N ARG A 265 -3.45 12.11 -5.64
CA ARG A 265 -3.71 10.98 -4.75
C ARG A 265 -2.92 9.75 -5.11
N TYR A 266 -2.51 9.01 -4.09
CA TYR A 266 -2.00 7.65 -4.26
C TYR A 266 -3.15 6.65 -4.12
N GLU A 267 -3.40 5.92 -5.17
CA GLU A 267 -4.42 4.88 -5.20
C GLU A 267 -3.76 3.52 -5.44
N PRO A 268 -3.47 2.73 -4.40
CA PRO A 268 -2.88 1.40 -4.57
C PRO A 268 -3.67 0.51 -5.51
N LEU A 269 -5.02 0.63 -5.52
CA LEU A 269 -5.91 -0.14 -6.39
C LEU A 269 -5.97 0.37 -7.84
N SER A 270 -5.28 1.45 -8.19
CA SER A 270 -5.08 1.83 -9.60
C SER A 270 -4.12 0.87 -10.31
N LYS A 271 -3.21 0.22 -9.55
CA LYS A 271 -2.29 -0.80 -10.08
C LYS A 271 -3.04 -2.08 -10.41
N VAL A 272 -2.77 -2.63 -11.61
CA VAL A 272 -3.44 -3.84 -12.14
C VAL A 272 -3.21 -5.04 -11.22
N GLU A 273 -1.98 -5.20 -10.71
CA GLU A 273 -1.60 -6.30 -9.82
C GLU A 273 -2.43 -6.30 -8.53
N ASN A 274 -2.61 -5.13 -7.93
CA ASN A 274 -3.38 -4.99 -6.69
C ASN A 274 -4.88 -5.24 -6.94
N ARG A 275 -5.41 -4.75 -8.05
CA ARG A 275 -6.81 -5.03 -8.45
C ARG A 275 -7.04 -6.51 -8.70
N PHE A 276 -6.10 -7.16 -9.38
CA PHE A 276 -6.17 -8.60 -9.62
C PHE A 276 -6.13 -9.39 -8.31
N LEU A 277 -5.18 -9.07 -7.43
CA LEU A 277 -5.03 -9.72 -6.13
C LEU A 277 -6.29 -9.55 -5.27
N LYS A 278 -6.82 -8.32 -5.19
CA LYS A 278 -8.07 -8.05 -4.48
C LYS A 278 -9.26 -8.80 -5.08
N ARG A 279 -9.36 -8.84 -6.41
CA ARG A 279 -10.44 -9.55 -7.08
C ARG A 279 -10.37 -11.06 -6.89
N LEU A 280 -9.17 -11.64 -6.95
CA LEU A 280 -8.95 -13.05 -6.66
C LEU A 280 -9.37 -13.40 -5.23
N PHE A 281 -8.96 -12.59 -4.27
CA PHE A 281 -9.34 -12.71 -2.87
C PHE A 281 -10.86 -12.64 -2.68
N ASP A 282 -11.53 -11.65 -3.29
CA ASP A 282 -12.98 -11.50 -3.25
C ASP A 282 -13.70 -12.73 -3.85
N ILE A 283 -13.25 -13.26 -5.00
CA ILE A 283 -13.86 -14.43 -5.65
C ILE A 283 -13.70 -15.67 -4.77
N VAL A 284 -12.49 -15.93 -4.27
CA VAL A 284 -12.20 -17.14 -3.49
C VAL A 284 -13.03 -17.16 -2.21
N LEU A 285 -12.99 -16.09 -1.42
CA LEU A 285 -13.72 -16.07 -0.14
C LEU A 285 -15.24 -16.03 -0.34
N SER A 286 -15.74 -15.23 -1.31
CA SER A 286 -17.17 -15.21 -1.57
C SER A 286 -17.66 -16.54 -2.18
N GLY A 287 -16.87 -17.18 -3.02
CA GLY A 287 -17.19 -18.50 -3.58
C GLY A 287 -17.27 -19.57 -2.51
N ILE A 288 -16.27 -19.67 -1.62
CA ILE A 288 -16.28 -20.59 -0.49
C ILE A 288 -17.53 -20.34 0.37
N PHE A 289 -17.81 -19.10 0.74
CA PHE A 289 -18.97 -18.75 1.55
C PHE A 289 -20.30 -19.14 0.89
N LEU A 290 -20.45 -18.84 -0.40
CA LEU A 290 -21.67 -19.11 -1.15
C LEU A 290 -21.94 -20.60 -1.35
N VAL A 291 -20.90 -21.45 -1.41
CA VAL A 291 -21.04 -22.89 -1.57
C VAL A 291 -21.24 -23.60 -0.22
N THR A 292 -20.58 -23.16 0.84
CA THR A 292 -20.57 -23.87 2.13
C THR A 292 -21.64 -23.35 3.10
N VAL A 293 -21.61 -22.08 3.43
CA VAL A 293 -22.40 -21.50 4.53
C VAL A 293 -23.73 -20.92 4.05
N PHE A 294 -23.72 -20.25 2.90
CA PHE A 294 -24.89 -19.52 2.40
C PHE A 294 -26.11 -20.41 2.11
N PRO A 295 -26.01 -21.63 1.56
CA PRO A 295 -27.17 -22.49 1.32
C PRO A 295 -27.93 -22.85 2.61
N VAL A 296 -27.20 -23.12 3.69
CA VAL A 296 -27.81 -23.44 5.00
C VAL A 296 -28.54 -22.21 5.54
N ILE A 297 -27.90 -21.04 5.51
CA ILE A 297 -28.51 -19.79 5.94
C ILE A 297 -29.75 -19.46 5.08
N TYR A 298 -29.66 -19.65 3.77
CA TYR A 298 -30.77 -19.37 2.85
C TYR A 298 -31.97 -20.27 3.13
N LEU A 299 -31.77 -21.56 3.39
CA LEU A 299 -32.85 -22.48 3.73
C LEU A 299 -33.55 -22.05 5.04
N ILE A 300 -32.78 -21.78 6.09
CA ILE A 300 -33.35 -21.41 7.39
C ILE A 300 -34.05 -20.04 7.31
N VAL A 301 -33.29 -19.00 6.91
CA VAL A 301 -33.79 -17.63 6.88
C VAL A 301 -34.89 -17.46 5.83
N GLY A 302 -34.72 -18.08 4.66
CA GLY A 302 -35.70 -18.01 3.57
C GLY A 302 -37.04 -18.65 3.95
N THR A 303 -37.02 -19.81 4.61
CA THR A 303 -38.21 -20.47 5.13
C THR A 303 -38.94 -19.60 6.17
N ILE A 304 -38.22 -19.04 7.14
CA ILE A 304 -38.84 -18.17 8.18
C ILE A 304 -39.41 -16.90 7.52
N ILE A 305 -38.72 -16.28 6.58
CA ILE A 305 -39.24 -15.11 5.86
C ILE A 305 -40.54 -15.44 5.13
N LYS A 306 -40.59 -16.59 4.43
CA LYS A 306 -41.76 -17.03 3.69
C LYS A 306 -42.97 -17.32 4.61
N LEU A 307 -42.71 -17.90 5.78
CA LEU A 307 -43.76 -18.21 6.77
C LEU A 307 -44.25 -16.95 7.49
N THR A 308 -43.40 -15.95 7.70
CA THR A 308 -43.74 -14.75 8.49
C THR A 308 -44.28 -13.59 7.65
N SER A 309 -44.00 -13.57 6.33
CA SER A 309 -44.43 -12.46 5.47
C SER A 309 -44.56 -12.91 4.03
N PRO A 310 -45.71 -12.69 3.34
CA PRO A 310 -45.85 -13.00 1.92
C PRO A 310 -44.90 -12.16 1.03
N GLY A 311 -44.33 -12.79 -0.04
CA GLY A 311 -43.49 -12.10 -1.02
C GLY A 311 -42.11 -12.72 -1.21
N PRO A 312 -41.17 -12.06 -1.92
CA PRO A 312 -39.83 -12.61 -2.23
C PRO A 312 -38.93 -12.67 -0.99
N VAL A 313 -38.01 -13.66 -0.97
CA VAL A 313 -37.03 -13.82 0.12
C VAL A 313 -35.98 -12.70 0.08
N PHE A 314 -35.54 -12.33 -1.12
CA PHE A 314 -34.56 -11.27 -1.32
C PHE A 314 -35.25 -9.93 -1.58
N PHE A 315 -34.72 -8.91 -0.89
CA PHE A 315 -34.93 -7.51 -1.20
C PHE A 315 -33.79 -7.03 -2.09
N LYS A 316 -34.10 -6.25 -3.12
CA LYS A 316 -33.15 -5.70 -4.09
C LYS A 316 -33.32 -4.19 -4.12
N GLN A 317 -32.24 -3.44 -3.97
CA GLN A 317 -32.26 -1.99 -3.98
C GLN A 317 -31.10 -1.45 -4.82
N MET A 318 -31.37 -0.42 -5.61
CA MET A 318 -30.35 0.27 -6.37
C MET A 318 -29.40 1.03 -5.46
N ARG A 319 -28.12 0.87 -5.68
CA ARG A 319 -27.02 1.50 -4.93
C ARG A 319 -25.96 2.03 -5.87
N THR A 320 -25.25 3.08 -5.42
CA THR A 320 -24.09 3.61 -6.14
C THR A 320 -22.86 2.74 -5.88
N GLY A 321 -22.21 2.30 -6.97
CA GLY A 321 -21.04 1.45 -6.96
C GLY A 321 -19.78 2.12 -7.54
N LEU A 322 -18.87 1.30 -8.09
CA LEU A 322 -17.61 1.73 -8.69
C LEU A 322 -17.85 2.77 -9.80
N ASN A 323 -17.09 3.87 -9.75
CA ASN A 323 -17.18 4.98 -10.72
C ASN A 323 -18.59 5.56 -10.86
N GLY A 324 -19.40 5.55 -9.79
CA GLY A 324 -20.76 6.05 -9.81
C GLY A 324 -21.77 5.14 -10.51
N ARG A 325 -21.39 3.96 -11.00
CA ARG A 325 -22.30 3.03 -11.68
C ARG A 325 -23.28 2.44 -10.69
N GLU A 326 -24.54 2.38 -11.07
CA GLU A 326 -25.59 1.79 -10.27
C GLU A 326 -25.57 0.27 -10.35
N PHE A 327 -25.89 -0.38 -9.22
CA PHE A 327 -26.03 -1.84 -9.16
C PHE A 327 -27.15 -2.25 -8.21
N LYS A 328 -27.70 -3.46 -8.40
CA LYS A 328 -28.77 -4.04 -7.55
C LYS A 328 -28.12 -4.74 -6.35
N CYS A 329 -28.18 -4.13 -5.18
CA CYS A 329 -27.69 -4.71 -3.92
C CYS A 329 -28.70 -5.72 -3.37
N TYR A 330 -28.24 -6.97 -3.10
CA TYR A 330 -29.08 -8.05 -2.55
C TYR A 330 -29.06 -8.04 -1.02
N LYS A 331 -30.24 -8.17 -0.41
CA LYS A 331 -30.41 -8.38 1.04
C LYS A 331 -31.49 -9.40 1.31
N PHE A 332 -31.50 -10.02 2.50
CA PHE A 332 -32.70 -10.71 2.96
C PHE A 332 -33.76 -9.68 3.34
N ARG A 333 -35.00 -9.97 3.01
CA ARG A 333 -36.13 -9.11 3.33
C ARG A 333 -36.38 -9.10 4.85
N SER A 334 -36.24 -7.95 5.46
CA SER A 334 -36.44 -7.69 6.90
C SER A 334 -37.69 -6.86 7.20
N MET A 335 -38.36 -6.39 6.15
CA MET A 335 -39.56 -5.56 6.22
C MET A 335 -40.69 -6.15 5.39
N ARG A 336 -41.93 -5.74 5.70
CA ARG A 336 -43.09 -6.05 4.83
C ARG A 336 -42.91 -5.34 3.48
N VAL A 337 -43.49 -5.92 2.44
CA VAL A 337 -43.43 -5.31 1.10
C VAL A 337 -44.20 -3.98 1.16
N ASN A 338 -43.52 -2.91 0.70
CA ASN A 338 -44.07 -1.54 0.65
C ASN A 338 -43.43 -0.78 -0.54
N ASP A 339 -44.10 0.23 -1.03
CA ASP A 339 -43.69 1.06 -2.18
C ASP A 339 -42.73 2.20 -1.78
N GLU A 340 -42.47 2.38 -0.48
CA GLU A 340 -41.58 3.44 0.03
C GLU A 340 -40.14 2.97 0.27
N ALA A 341 -39.81 1.72 -0.07
CA ALA A 341 -38.53 1.09 0.24
C ALA A 341 -37.33 1.82 -0.38
N ASP A 342 -37.50 2.45 -1.55
CA ASP A 342 -36.47 3.19 -2.25
C ASP A 342 -36.44 4.68 -1.91
N LYS A 343 -37.45 5.20 -1.22
CA LYS A 343 -37.58 6.62 -0.90
C LYS A 343 -37.23 6.96 0.55
N LYS A 344 -37.52 6.07 1.50
CA LYS A 344 -37.41 6.36 2.94
C LYS A 344 -36.45 5.41 3.65
N GLN A 345 -35.42 5.98 4.26
CA GLN A 345 -34.48 5.21 5.09
C GLN A 345 -35.19 4.57 6.28
N ALA A 346 -34.81 3.35 6.64
CA ALA A 346 -35.33 2.66 7.82
C ALA A 346 -34.79 3.28 9.10
N THR A 347 -35.69 3.67 10.00
CA THR A 347 -35.40 4.18 11.35
C THR A 347 -35.28 3.05 12.37
N VAL A 348 -34.83 3.35 13.62
CA VAL A 348 -34.66 2.34 14.66
C VAL A 348 -36.01 1.64 14.99
N ASP A 349 -37.10 2.37 15.13
CA ASP A 349 -38.43 1.86 15.47
C ASP A 349 -39.43 1.90 14.29
N ASP A 350 -38.94 1.53 13.11
CA ASP A 350 -39.74 1.53 11.88
C ASP A 350 -40.85 0.47 11.92
N PRO A 351 -42.13 0.85 11.81
CA PRO A 351 -43.29 -0.07 11.91
C PRO A 351 -43.36 -1.10 10.77
N ARG A 352 -42.62 -0.86 9.68
CA ARG A 352 -42.51 -1.78 8.54
C ARG A 352 -41.71 -3.04 8.85
N LYS A 353 -40.90 -3.03 9.94
CA LYS A 353 -40.07 -4.17 10.33
C LYS A 353 -40.90 -5.33 10.90
N THR A 354 -40.53 -6.55 10.47
CA THR A 354 -41.06 -7.76 11.13
C THR A 354 -40.25 -8.08 12.39
N LYS A 355 -40.82 -8.84 13.36
CA LYS A 355 -40.09 -9.28 14.56
C LYS A 355 -38.81 -10.04 14.17
N PHE A 356 -38.90 -10.95 13.21
CA PHE A 356 -37.71 -11.67 12.65
C PHE A 356 -36.79 -10.75 11.88
N GLY A 357 -37.30 -9.78 11.15
CA GLY A 357 -36.53 -8.77 10.43
C GLY A 357 -35.66 -7.91 11.36
N ASN A 358 -36.15 -7.61 12.57
CA ASN A 358 -35.35 -6.93 13.59
C ASN A 358 -34.17 -7.79 14.06
N PHE A 359 -34.37 -9.09 14.25
CA PHE A 359 -33.28 -10.02 14.54
C PHE A 359 -32.25 -10.06 13.41
N LEU A 360 -32.69 -10.21 12.17
CA LEU A 360 -31.78 -10.24 10.98
C LEU A 360 -30.92 -8.98 10.89
N ARG A 361 -31.50 -7.81 11.15
CA ARG A 361 -30.76 -6.53 11.11
C ARG A 361 -29.78 -6.37 12.25
N ARG A 362 -30.14 -6.78 13.47
CA ARG A 362 -29.25 -6.73 14.63
C ARG A 362 -28.04 -7.65 14.47
N SER A 363 -28.24 -8.82 13.86
CA SER A 363 -27.18 -9.79 13.58
C SER A 363 -26.45 -9.54 12.27
N ASN A 364 -26.88 -8.57 11.44
CA ASN A 364 -26.41 -8.31 10.07
C ASN A 364 -26.53 -9.50 9.10
N ILE A 365 -27.31 -10.50 9.46
CA ILE A 365 -27.60 -11.65 8.59
C ILE A 365 -28.36 -11.19 7.32
N ASP A 366 -29.12 -10.08 7.41
CA ASP A 366 -29.82 -9.50 6.27
C ASP A 366 -28.85 -9.06 5.14
N GLU A 367 -27.61 -8.76 5.42
CA GLU A 367 -26.60 -8.32 4.44
C GLU A 367 -25.81 -9.45 3.77
N LEU A 368 -25.92 -10.70 4.26
CA LEU A 368 -25.17 -11.84 3.72
C LEU A 368 -25.43 -12.12 2.22
N PRO A 369 -26.62 -11.88 1.64
CA PRO A 369 -26.79 -12.01 0.18
C PRO A 369 -25.93 -11.09 -0.65
N GLN A 370 -25.30 -10.05 -0.06
CA GLN A 370 -24.32 -9.18 -0.78
C GLN A 370 -23.09 -9.97 -1.25
N PHE A 371 -22.77 -11.13 -0.68
CA PHE A 371 -21.72 -12.00 -1.19
C PHE A 371 -21.99 -12.44 -2.63
N ILE A 372 -23.26 -12.48 -3.08
CA ILE A 372 -23.62 -12.69 -4.49
C ILE A 372 -23.14 -11.50 -5.33
N ASN A 373 -23.28 -10.25 -4.85
CA ASN A 373 -22.77 -9.08 -5.54
C ASN A 373 -21.23 -9.06 -5.57
N VAL A 374 -20.58 -9.53 -4.49
CA VAL A 374 -19.12 -9.68 -4.46
C VAL A 374 -18.65 -10.68 -5.51
N PHE A 375 -19.26 -11.85 -5.55
CA PHE A 375 -18.92 -12.88 -6.53
C PHE A 375 -19.14 -12.42 -7.98
N LYS A 376 -20.22 -11.68 -8.25
CA LYS A 376 -20.47 -11.03 -9.56
C LYS A 376 -19.48 -9.93 -9.89
N GLY A 377 -18.83 -9.33 -8.89
CA GLY A 377 -17.87 -8.24 -9.06
C GLY A 377 -18.44 -6.83 -8.98
N GLU A 378 -19.70 -6.69 -8.58
CA GLU A 378 -20.36 -5.40 -8.33
C GLU A 378 -19.91 -4.78 -7.00
N MET A 379 -19.54 -5.64 -6.03
CA MET A 379 -19.01 -5.31 -4.71
C MET A 379 -17.68 -5.99 -4.45
N SER A 380 -17.06 -5.64 -3.33
CA SER A 380 -15.92 -6.30 -2.69
C SER A 380 -16.32 -6.75 -1.29
N ILE A 381 -15.56 -7.66 -0.67
CA ILE A 381 -15.77 -8.01 0.74
C ILE A 381 -15.48 -6.78 1.61
N VAL A 382 -14.37 -6.09 1.35
CA VAL A 382 -13.96 -4.88 2.07
C VAL A 382 -13.97 -3.67 1.15
N GLY A 383 -14.64 -2.60 1.58
CA GLY A 383 -14.74 -1.34 0.84
C GLY A 383 -15.71 -0.36 1.49
N PRO A 384 -15.92 0.84 0.92
CA PRO A 384 -16.91 1.79 1.38
C PRO A 384 -18.31 1.20 1.40
N ARG A 385 -19.11 1.55 2.42
CA ARG A 385 -20.52 1.10 2.47
C ARG A 385 -21.33 1.70 1.33
N PRO A 386 -22.08 0.90 0.53
CA PRO A 386 -22.88 1.39 -0.57
C PRO A 386 -24.09 2.18 -0.07
N HIS A 387 -24.31 3.39 -0.61
CA HIS A 387 -25.43 4.26 -0.27
C HIS A 387 -26.56 4.17 -1.31
N MET A 388 -27.77 4.56 -0.88
CA MET A 388 -28.93 4.72 -1.77
C MET A 388 -28.66 5.89 -2.74
N LEU A 389 -29.23 5.85 -3.95
CA LEU A 389 -29.01 6.89 -4.97
C LEU A 389 -29.38 8.28 -4.45
N ALA A 390 -30.55 8.41 -3.81
CA ALA A 390 -31.00 9.68 -3.23
C ALA A 390 -30.01 10.23 -2.18
N HIS A 391 -29.41 9.35 -1.36
CA HIS A 391 -28.37 9.78 -0.39
C HIS A 391 -27.08 10.21 -1.09
N THR A 392 -26.69 9.51 -2.15
CA THR A 392 -25.51 9.88 -2.93
C THR A 392 -25.67 11.28 -3.53
N GLU A 393 -26.83 11.60 -4.12
CA GLU A 393 -27.11 12.92 -4.67
C GLU A 393 -27.12 14.01 -3.60
N THR A 394 -27.74 13.76 -2.45
CA THR A 394 -27.81 14.72 -1.34
C THR A 394 -26.42 15.01 -0.78
N TYR A 395 -25.66 13.96 -0.41
CA TYR A 395 -24.36 14.14 0.23
C TYR A 395 -23.25 14.58 -0.74
N ALA A 396 -23.37 14.29 -2.04
CA ALA A 396 -22.45 14.81 -3.04
C ALA A 396 -22.47 16.35 -3.16
N ARG A 397 -23.61 16.98 -2.80
CA ARG A 397 -23.75 18.45 -2.77
C ARG A 397 -23.32 19.07 -1.44
N LEU A 398 -23.41 18.32 -0.35
CA LEU A 398 -23.18 18.83 1.01
C LEU A 398 -21.77 18.58 1.54
N ILE A 399 -21.09 17.56 1.01
CA ILE A 399 -19.78 17.13 1.52
C ILE A 399 -18.75 17.15 0.39
N ASP A 400 -17.71 17.93 0.58
CA ASP A 400 -16.58 17.96 -0.34
C ASP A 400 -15.91 16.59 -0.45
N LYS A 401 -15.55 16.20 -1.68
CA LYS A 401 -14.90 14.93 -1.98
C LYS A 401 -15.74 13.68 -1.68
N TYR A 402 -17.05 13.81 -1.42
CA TYR A 402 -17.94 12.68 -1.19
C TYR A 402 -17.85 11.60 -2.28
N MET A 403 -17.79 12.02 -3.57
CA MET A 403 -17.74 11.12 -4.71
C MET A 403 -16.44 10.31 -4.83
N VAL A 404 -15.37 10.72 -4.15
CA VAL A 404 -14.07 10.06 -4.17
C VAL A 404 -14.15 8.61 -3.68
N ARG A 405 -15.01 8.34 -2.73
CA ARG A 405 -15.24 6.99 -2.21
C ARG A 405 -15.70 5.96 -3.26
N HIS A 406 -16.20 6.44 -4.40
CA HIS A 406 -16.67 5.60 -5.50
C HIS A 406 -15.59 5.23 -6.53
N PHE A 407 -14.34 5.67 -6.34
CA PHE A 407 -13.21 5.18 -7.16
C PHE A 407 -12.84 3.73 -6.87
N ILE A 408 -13.35 3.16 -5.79
CA ILE A 408 -13.22 1.73 -5.46
C ILE A 408 -14.58 1.08 -5.30
N LYS A 409 -14.62 -0.27 -5.39
CA LYS A 409 -15.86 -1.02 -5.23
C LYS A 409 -16.39 -0.88 -3.81
N PRO A 410 -17.72 -0.74 -3.62
CA PRO A 410 -18.33 -0.77 -2.31
C PRO A 410 -18.13 -2.14 -1.65
N GLY A 411 -18.05 -2.16 -0.31
CA GLY A 411 -17.80 -3.35 0.49
C GLY A 411 -19.01 -3.84 1.29
N VAL A 412 -19.01 -5.13 1.62
CA VAL A 412 -19.91 -5.72 2.64
C VAL A 412 -19.53 -5.16 4.01
N THR A 413 -18.21 -5.09 4.28
CA THR A 413 -17.64 -4.39 5.44
C THR A 413 -16.63 -3.35 4.99
N GLY A 414 -16.14 -2.50 5.90
CA GLY A 414 -15.19 -1.45 5.56
C GLY A 414 -14.53 -0.81 6.78
N TRP A 415 -13.46 -0.04 6.52
CA TRP A 415 -12.70 0.66 7.55
C TRP A 415 -13.58 1.56 8.41
N ALA A 416 -14.41 2.43 7.80
CA ALA A 416 -15.33 3.30 8.50
C ALA A 416 -16.29 2.52 9.42
N GLN A 417 -16.81 1.37 8.94
CA GLN A 417 -17.75 0.55 9.71
C GLN A 417 -17.11 -0.09 10.95
N THR A 418 -15.82 -0.42 10.88
CA THR A 418 -15.09 -1.03 12.01
C THR A 418 -14.49 -0.01 12.97
N HIS A 419 -14.53 1.29 12.63
CA HIS A 419 -14.00 2.40 13.45
C HIS A 419 -15.07 3.38 13.91
N GLY A 420 -16.28 2.91 14.17
CA GLY A 420 -17.31 3.67 14.84
C GLY A 420 -18.32 4.37 13.93
N PHE A 421 -18.09 4.44 12.62
CA PHE A 421 -19.04 5.04 11.67
C PHE A 421 -20.05 4.01 11.13
N ARG A 422 -20.60 3.19 12.04
CA ARG A 422 -21.62 2.19 11.71
C ARG A 422 -23.02 2.70 12.09
N GLY A 423 -24.01 2.43 11.26
CA GLY A 423 -25.42 2.78 11.56
C GLY A 423 -25.92 4.00 10.81
N GLU A 424 -26.99 4.57 11.33
CA GLU A 424 -27.66 5.76 10.81
C GLU A 424 -26.80 7.00 11.11
N THR A 425 -26.50 7.79 10.10
CA THR A 425 -25.83 9.08 10.26
C THR A 425 -26.89 10.15 10.46
N LYS A 426 -27.00 10.68 11.67
CA LYS A 426 -27.97 11.72 12.01
C LYS A 426 -27.42 13.12 11.72
N GLU A 427 -26.11 13.29 11.82
CA GLU A 427 -25.42 14.55 11.62
C GLU A 427 -24.50 14.52 10.40
N LEU A 428 -24.33 15.66 9.77
CA LEU A 428 -23.45 15.83 8.62
C LEU A 428 -22.00 15.48 8.97
N SER A 429 -21.53 15.89 10.14
CA SER A 429 -20.20 15.63 10.68
C SER A 429 -19.87 14.12 10.77
N GLN A 430 -20.86 13.28 11.12
CA GLN A 430 -20.69 11.82 11.15
C GLN A 430 -20.51 11.25 9.74
N MET A 431 -21.20 11.83 8.75
CA MET A 431 -21.06 11.42 7.36
C MET A 431 -19.70 11.86 6.77
N GLU A 432 -19.25 13.07 7.12
CA GLU A 432 -17.91 13.55 6.75
C GLU A 432 -16.81 12.65 7.30
N GLY A 433 -16.88 12.29 8.59
CA GLY A 433 -15.92 11.35 9.20
C GLY A 433 -15.92 9.98 8.53
N ARG A 434 -17.11 9.49 8.10
CA ARG A 434 -17.22 8.25 7.32
C ARG A 434 -16.54 8.40 5.96
N VAL A 435 -16.77 9.49 5.23
CA VAL A 435 -16.16 9.76 3.93
C VAL A 435 -14.64 9.86 4.05
N GLN A 436 -14.13 10.57 5.05
CA GLN A 436 -12.69 10.67 5.32
C GLN A 436 -12.07 9.29 5.60
N SER A 437 -12.75 8.46 6.40
CA SER A 437 -12.32 7.09 6.69
C SER A 437 -12.32 6.19 5.45
N ASP A 438 -13.31 6.34 4.56
CA ASP A 438 -13.38 5.60 3.30
C ASP A 438 -12.26 6.05 2.34
N ILE A 439 -11.92 7.35 2.28
CA ILE A 439 -10.82 7.90 1.51
C ILE A 439 -9.48 7.40 2.07
N TRP A 440 -9.32 7.43 3.39
CA TRP A 440 -8.12 6.91 4.03
C TRP A 440 -7.87 5.43 3.67
N TYR A 441 -8.90 4.60 3.72
CA TYR A 441 -8.80 3.19 3.32
C TYR A 441 -8.37 3.04 1.86
N MET A 442 -8.92 3.85 0.96
CA MET A 442 -8.58 3.83 -0.46
C MET A 442 -7.10 4.16 -0.70
N GLU A 443 -6.57 5.16 0.03
CA GLU A 443 -5.18 5.62 -0.10
C GLU A 443 -4.16 4.66 0.56
N HIS A 444 -4.58 3.89 1.57
CA HIS A 444 -3.71 3.01 2.36
C HIS A 444 -3.98 1.52 2.12
N TRP A 445 -4.76 1.18 1.09
CA TRP A 445 -5.14 -0.20 0.82
C TRP A 445 -3.93 -1.14 0.74
N THR A 446 -4.03 -2.24 1.47
CA THR A 446 -3.19 -3.44 1.37
C THR A 446 -4.05 -4.67 1.60
N LEU A 447 -3.65 -5.84 1.11
CA LEU A 447 -4.38 -7.07 1.39
C LEU A 447 -4.42 -7.40 2.89
N LEU A 448 -3.35 -7.08 3.63
CA LEU A 448 -3.30 -7.26 5.10
C LEU A 448 -4.30 -6.35 5.81
N LEU A 449 -4.54 -5.15 5.29
CA LEU A 449 -5.56 -4.25 5.82
C LEU A 449 -6.96 -4.84 5.62
N ASP A 450 -7.23 -5.47 4.48
CA ASP A 450 -8.50 -6.18 4.25
C ASP A 450 -8.70 -7.32 5.26
N LEU A 451 -7.69 -8.14 5.48
CA LEU A 451 -7.73 -9.21 6.48
C LEU A 451 -7.97 -8.67 7.89
N TYR A 452 -7.31 -7.59 8.26
CA TYR A 452 -7.52 -6.92 9.55
C TYR A 452 -8.95 -6.40 9.71
N ILE A 453 -9.53 -5.78 8.66
CA ILE A 453 -10.91 -5.27 8.69
C ILE A 453 -11.90 -6.44 8.83
N ILE A 454 -11.69 -7.54 8.12
CA ILE A 454 -12.52 -8.75 8.24
C ILE A 454 -12.44 -9.30 9.66
N TYR A 455 -11.24 -9.47 10.21
CA TYR A 455 -11.04 -9.91 11.58
C TYR A 455 -11.78 -8.99 12.58
N LYS A 456 -11.59 -7.68 12.46
CA LYS A 456 -12.23 -6.70 13.33
C LYS A 456 -13.77 -6.72 13.19
N THR A 457 -14.29 -6.94 11.98
CA THR A 457 -15.73 -7.09 11.74
C THR A 457 -16.30 -8.29 12.49
N ILE A 458 -15.62 -9.45 12.41
CA ILE A 458 -16.03 -10.67 13.09
C ILE A 458 -15.95 -10.48 14.61
N ALA A 459 -14.85 -9.91 15.10
CA ALA A 459 -14.67 -9.64 16.52
C ALA A 459 -15.77 -8.71 17.06
N ASN A 460 -16.11 -7.63 16.36
CA ASN A 460 -17.17 -6.69 16.75
C ASN A 460 -18.57 -7.35 16.79
N VAL A 461 -18.82 -8.32 15.90
CA VAL A 461 -20.09 -9.09 15.92
C VAL A 461 -20.15 -10.02 17.15
N ILE A 462 -19.04 -10.65 17.54
CA ILE A 462 -18.97 -11.59 18.67
C ILE A 462 -19.04 -10.85 20.02
N VAL A 463 -18.29 -9.76 20.15
CA VAL A 463 -18.19 -8.97 21.40
C VAL A 463 -19.47 -8.14 21.65
N GLY A 464 -20.28 -7.91 20.62
CA GLY A 464 -21.54 -7.18 20.75
C GLY A 464 -21.33 -5.71 21.10
N GLU A 465 -20.50 -4.99 20.33
CA GLU A 465 -20.24 -3.56 20.56
C GLU A 465 -21.55 -2.74 20.58
N LYS A 466 -21.91 -2.29 21.77
CA LYS A 466 -22.85 -1.20 21.97
C LYS A 466 -22.11 0.09 21.56
N ASN A 467 -22.45 0.65 20.39
CA ASN A 467 -22.09 1.99 19.94
C ASN A 467 -20.60 2.35 20.06
N ALA A 468 -19.80 1.97 19.07
CA ALA A 468 -18.49 2.58 18.85
C ALA A 468 -18.64 4.00 18.26
N CYS A 469 -19.27 4.88 18.99
CA CYS A 469 -19.36 6.31 18.71
C CYS A 469 -18.85 7.08 19.92
N LEU A 470 -17.55 6.97 20.19
CA LEU A 470 -16.78 7.88 21.06
C LEU A 470 -15.32 7.43 21.04
N LEU A 471 -14.53 8.17 20.35
CA LEU A 471 -13.11 8.46 20.60
C LEU A 471 -12.42 8.80 19.26
N TYR A 472 -12.74 9.97 18.74
CA TYR A 472 -11.82 10.69 17.90
C TYR A 472 -11.11 11.73 18.76
N THR A 473 -10.07 11.32 19.46
CA THR A 473 -8.98 12.23 19.79
C THR A 473 -8.09 12.28 18.56
N SER A 474 -8.08 13.45 17.91
CA SER A 474 -7.18 13.76 16.82
C SER A 474 -5.74 13.43 17.25
N PRO A 475 -4.95 12.75 16.43
CA PRO A 475 -3.52 12.77 16.64
C PRO A 475 -3.03 14.17 16.25
N SER A 476 -2.60 14.92 17.22
CA SER A 476 -1.79 16.11 17.09
C SER A 476 -0.48 15.81 16.35
#